data_e43bfabe61423a2e29be510af174b3a3
#
_entry.id   e43bfabe61423a2e29be510af174b3a3
#
_cell.length_a   1.000
_cell.length_b   1.000
_cell.length_c   1.000
_cell.angle_alpha   90.00
_cell.angle_beta   90.00
_cell.angle_gamma   90.00
#
_symmetry.space_group_name_H-M   'P 1'
#
loop_
_entity.id
_entity.type
_entity.pdbx_description
1 polymer ?
#
loop_
_entity_poly.entity_id
_entity_poly.type
_entity_poly.pdbx_seq_one_letter_code
_entity_poly.pdbx_strand_id
1 'polypeptide(L)'
;MFVHHVFFWLKENLAAEETALFEKMVLTLLDIEHVQTGDVGKPASTNRPVIERSYSYSLLLVFADEGAHDAYQPHPVHKTFIESCAHLWERVVIYDSESLSL
;
A
#
# COMPACT_ATOMS: atom_id res chain seq x y z
N MET A 1 -9.09 -15.93 -0.57
CA MET A 1 -8.86 -14.48 -0.43
C MET A 1 -7.64 -14.06 -1.23
N PHE A 2 -7.62 -12.82 -1.65
CA PHE A 2 -6.50 -12.24 -2.37
C PHE A 2 -5.87 -11.15 -1.50
N VAL A 3 -4.56 -11.21 -1.28
CA VAL A 3 -3.83 -10.23 -0.46
C VAL A 3 -2.88 -9.44 -1.36
N HIS A 4 -3.06 -8.12 -1.32
CA HIS A 4 -2.25 -7.16 -2.07
C HIS A 4 -1.43 -6.37 -1.05
N HIS A 5 -0.13 -6.63 -0.96
CA HIS A 5 0.73 -6.02 0.05
C HIS A 5 1.79 -5.17 -0.65
N VAL A 6 1.73 -3.86 -0.42
CA VAL A 6 2.57 -2.88 -1.09
C VAL A 6 3.52 -2.25 -0.09
N PHE A 7 4.78 -2.12 -0.46
CA PHE A 7 5.79 -1.45 0.35
C PHE A 7 6.35 -0.28 -0.43
N PHE A 8 6.41 0.88 0.23
CA PHE A 8 6.86 2.13 -0.37
C PHE A 8 8.14 2.61 0.29
N TRP A 9 9.12 2.99 -0.51
CA TRP A 9 10.31 3.72 -0.07
C TRP A 9 10.16 5.15 -0.54
N LEU A 10 9.89 6.07 0.37
CA LEU A 10 9.77 7.48 0.03
C LEU A 10 11.14 8.07 -0.26
N LYS A 11 11.17 9.12 -1.08
CA LYS A 11 12.38 9.88 -1.34
C LYS A 11 12.89 10.52 -0.05
N GLU A 12 14.20 10.71 0.04
CA GLU A 12 14.81 11.43 1.16
C GLU A 12 14.50 12.92 1.07
N ASN A 13 14.52 13.58 2.21
CA ASN A 13 14.38 15.04 2.31
C ASN A 13 13.03 15.59 1.84
N LEU A 14 11.97 14.79 1.92
CA LEU A 14 10.62 15.30 1.67
C LEU A 14 10.25 16.32 2.75
N ALA A 15 9.53 17.37 2.34
CA ALA A 15 8.95 18.31 3.30
C ALA A 15 7.87 17.62 4.14
N ALA A 16 7.63 18.13 5.35
CA ALA A 16 6.64 17.56 6.25
C ALA A 16 5.24 17.47 5.60
N GLU A 17 4.86 18.49 4.83
CA GLU A 17 3.57 18.49 4.13
C GLU A 17 3.49 17.47 3.01
N GLU A 18 4.61 17.08 2.41
CA GLU A 18 4.63 16.01 1.40
C GLU A 18 4.40 14.65 2.04
N THR A 19 5.05 14.38 3.17
CA THR A 19 4.82 13.15 3.93
C THR A 19 3.39 13.08 4.44
N ALA A 20 2.84 14.20 4.93
CA ALA A 20 1.46 14.28 5.38
C ALA A 20 0.47 14.02 4.23
N LEU A 21 0.77 14.52 3.04
CA LEU A 21 -0.03 14.26 1.84
C LEU A 21 -0.05 12.75 1.52
N PHE A 22 1.13 12.12 1.54
CA PHE A 22 1.21 10.68 1.29
C PHE A 22 0.34 9.90 2.29
N GLU A 23 0.46 10.20 3.57
CA GLU A 23 -0.30 9.50 4.62
C GLU A 23 -1.80 9.68 4.42
N LYS A 24 -2.23 10.92 4.14
CA LYS A 24 -3.64 11.20 3.89
C LYS A 24 -4.16 10.43 2.68
N MET A 25 -3.41 10.44 1.58
CA MET A 25 -3.88 9.86 0.32
C MET A 25 -3.85 8.34 0.33
N VAL A 26 -2.81 7.73 0.92
CA VAL A 26 -2.73 6.27 0.99
C VAL A 26 -3.88 5.69 1.84
N LEU A 27 -4.29 6.41 2.88
CA LEU A 27 -5.42 5.99 3.72
C LEU A 27 -6.74 5.96 2.95
N THR A 28 -6.91 6.80 1.92
CA THR A 28 -8.14 6.79 1.12
C THR A 28 -8.36 5.47 0.39
N LEU A 29 -7.29 4.72 0.13
CA LEU A 29 -7.39 3.44 -0.56
C LEU A 29 -8.15 2.39 0.25
N LEU A 30 -8.15 2.51 1.58
CA LEU A 30 -8.84 1.58 2.47
C LEU A 30 -10.36 1.65 2.32
N ASP A 31 -10.88 2.77 1.81
CA ASP A 31 -12.32 3.00 1.70
C ASP A 31 -12.91 2.62 0.34
N ILE A 32 -12.09 2.11 -0.58
CA ILE A 32 -12.58 1.63 -1.88
C ILE A 32 -13.47 0.41 -1.63
N GLU A 33 -14.66 0.40 -2.22
CA GLU A 33 -15.71 -0.61 -1.94
C GLU A 33 -15.29 -2.05 -2.21
N HIS A 34 -14.29 -2.29 -3.06
CA HIS A 34 -13.80 -3.65 -3.33
C HIS A 34 -12.86 -4.19 -2.27
N VAL A 35 -12.37 -3.32 -1.38
CA VAL A 35 -11.46 -3.71 -0.29
C VAL A 35 -12.28 -4.25 0.88
N GLN A 36 -12.03 -5.52 1.26
CA GLN A 36 -12.70 -6.12 2.42
C GLN A 36 -12.14 -5.58 3.72
N THR A 37 -10.82 -5.54 3.82
CA THR A 37 -10.12 -4.99 4.98
C THR A 37 -8.73 -4.56 4.54
N GLY A 38 -8.12 -3.67 5.29
CA GLY A 38 -6.79 -3.19 4.98
C GLY A 38 -6.19 -2.40 6.12
N ASP A 39 -4.92 -2.08 5.96
CA ASP A 39 -4.17 -1.32 6.94
C ASP A 39 -3.01 -0.59 6.27
N VAL A 40 -2.64 0.55 6.82
CA VAL A 40 -1.43 1.28 6.45
C VAL A 40 -0.53 1.30 7.68
N GLY A 41 0.72 0.90 7.50
CA GLY A 41 1.65 0.80 8.62
C GLY A 41 3.03 1.34 8.29
N LYS A 42 3.87 1.34 9.31
CA LYS A 42 5.29 1.63 9.25
C LYS A 42 6.06 0.42 9.74
N PRO A 43 7.38 0.32 9.48
CA PRO A 43 8.17 -0.77 10.04
C PRO A 43 8.00 -0.85 11.55
N ALA A 44 7.73 -2.06 12.04
CA ALA A 44 7.64 -2.30 13.47
C ALA A 44 9.05 -2.26 14.11
N SER A 45 9.11 -2.30 15.44
CA SER A 45 10.37 -2.25 16.17
C SER A 45 11.14 -3.58 16.17
N THR A 46 10.52 -4.65 15.67
CA THR A 46 11.17 -5.97 15.60
C THR A 46 12.38 -5.90 14.68
N ASN A 47 13.47 -6.57 15.10
CA ASN A 47 14.71 -6.51 14.34
C ASN A 47 15.49 -7.82 14.47
N ARG A 48 15.45 -8.63 13.42
CA ARG A 48 16.25 -9.85 13.25
C ARG A 48 16.78 -9.85 11.81
N PRO A 49 17.82 -10.64 11.50
CA PRO A 49 18.39 -10.64 10.14
C PRO A 49 17.38 -10.87 9.02
N VAL A 50 16.29 -11.62 9.28
CA VAL A 50 15.26 -11.93 8.27
C VAL A 50 14.17 -10.87 8.17
N ILE A 51 14.19 -9.84 9.03
CA ILE A 51 13.17 -8.79 9.04
C ILE A 51 13.65 -7.62 8.19
N GLU A 52 12.92 -7.36 7.10
CA GLU A 52 13.19 -6.24 6.22
C GLU A 52 12.47 -5.00 6.77
N ARG A 53 13.24 -3.96 7.10
CA ARG A 53 12.73 -2.74 7.77
C ARG A 53 13.05 -1.47 7.02
N SER A 54 13.59 -1.57 5.80
CA SER A 54 14.06 -0.37 5.09
C SER A 54 12.96 0.46 4.44
N TYR A 55 11.74 -0.08 4.32
CA TYR A 55 10.63 0.62 3.69
C TYR A 55 10.09 1.74 4.60
N SER A 56 9.41 2.72 3.98
CA SER A 56 8.79 3.84 4.70
C SER A 56 7.38 3.51 5.19
N TYR A 57 6.56 2.92 4.32
CA TYR A 57 5.17 2.57 4.59
C TYR A 57 4.79 1.25 3.96
N SER A 58 3.87 0.55 4.60
CA SER A 58 3.23 -0.63 4.03
C SER A 58 1.74 -0.39 3.86
N LEU A 59 1.18 -0.94 2.79
CA LEU A 59 -0.25 -0.93 2.52
C LEU A 59 -0.70 -2.37 2.37
N LEU A 60 -1.53 -2.84 3.27
CA LEU A 60 -2.12 -4.19 3.19
C LEU A 60 -3.58 -4.05 2.77
N LEU A 61 -3.93 -4.68 1.66
CA LEU A 61 -5.31 -4.74 1.19
C LEU A 61 -5.72 -6.20 0.99
N VAL A 62 -6.89 -6.54 1.50
CA VAL A 62 -7.48 -7.88 1.36
C VAL A 62 -8.72 -7.78 0.49
N PHE A 63 -8.77 -8.60 -0.55
CA PHE A 63 -9.90 -8.70 -1.48
C PHE A 63 -10.50 -10.09 -1.40
N ALA A 64 -11.79 -10.21 -1.78
CA ALA A 64 -12.45 -11.52 -1.83
C ALA A 64 -11.75 -12.45 -2.82
N ASP A 65 -11.35 -11.91 -3.98
CA ASP A 65 -10.73 -12.65 -5.07
C ASP A 65 -9.94 -11.70 -5.98
N GLU A 66 -9.30 -12.27 -6.99
CA GLU A 66 -8.53 -11.51 -7.96
C GLU A 66 -9.41 -10.53 -8.76
N GLY A 67 -10.65 -10.89 -9.04
CA GLY A 67 -11.57 -10.00 -9.77
C GLY A 67 -11.83 -8.70 -9.00
N ALA A 68 -12.00 -8.77 -7.69
CA ALA A 68 -12.15 -7.58 -6.84
C ALA A 68 -10.89 -6.72 -6.87
N HIS A 69 -9.70 -7.34 -6.84
CA HIS A 69 -8.43 -6.64 -6.97
C HIS A 69 -8.33 -5.96 -8.35
N ASP A 70 -8.73 -6.64 -9.42
CA ASP A 70 -8.68 -6.07 -10.76
C ASP A 70 -9.62 -4.87 -10.91
N ALA A 71 -10.77 -4.90 -10.23
CA ALA A 71 -11.70 -3.77 -10.21
C ALA A 71 -11.14 -2.58 -9.40
N TYR A 72 -10.30 -2.83 -8.41
CA TYR A 72 -9.65 -1.81 -7.61
C TYR A 72 -8.64 -0.99 -8.44
N GLN A 73 -7.88 -1.62 -9.34
CA GLN A 73 -6.81 -0.95 -10.06
C GLN A 73 -7.28 0.28 -10.88
N PRO A 74 -8.38 0.22 -11.65
CA PRO A 74 -8.85 1.38 -12.40
C PRO A 74 -9.73 2.33 -11.60
N HIS A 75 -9.95 2.06 -10.31
CA HIS A 75 -10.83 2.89 -9.48
C HIS A 75 -10.32 4.33 -9.42
N PRO A 76 -11.22 5.36 -9.50
CA PRO A 76 -10.81 6.76 -9.49
C PRO A 76 -9.99 7.17 -8.27
N VAL A 77 -10.30 6.62 -7.10
CA VAL A 77 -9.55 6.90 -5.86
C VAL A 77 -8.12 6.38 -5.96
N HIS A 78 -7.92 5.19 -6.55
CA HIS A 78 -6.60 4.64 -6.78
C HIS A 78 -5.81 5.51 -7.77
N LYS A 79 -6.46 5.93 -8.86
CA LYS A 79 -5.81 6.81 -9.85
C LYS A 79 -5.40 8.14 -9.23
N THR A 80 -6.26 8.74 -8.41
CA THR A 80 -5.97 10.00 -7.74
C THR A 80 -4.77 9.84 -6.80
N PHE A 81 -4.69 8.72 -6.07
CA PHE A 81 -3.53 8.43 -5.23
C PHE A 81 -2.24 8.40 -6.05
N ILE A 82 -2.23 7.66 -7.16
CA ILE A 82 -1.04 7.55 -8.03
C ILE A 82 -0.65 8.94 -8.56
N GLU A 83 -1.61 9.70 -9.09
CA GLU A 83 -1.35 11.04 -9.64
C GLU A 83 -0.78 11.99 -8.60
N SER A 84 -1.29 11.91 -7.35
CA SER A 84 -0.89 12.83 -6.28
C SER A 84 0.41 12.44 -5.61
N CYS A 85 0.77 11.16 -5.57
CA CYS A 85 1.81 10.65 -4.68
C CYS A 85 2.95 9.90 -5.35
N ALA A 86 2.83 9.47 -6.61
CA ALA A 86 3.87 8.63 -7.23
C ALA A 86 5.24 9.31 -7.27
N HIS A 87 5.27 10.63 -7.39
CA HIS A 87 6.52 11.38 -7.40
C HIS A 87 7.21 11.44 -6.02
N LEU A 88 6.52 11.01 -4.96
CA LEU A 88 7.05 11.04 -3.59
C LEU A 88 7.86 9.79 -3.24
N TRP A 89 7.69 8.68 -3.98
CA TRP A 89 8.47 7.48 -3.70
C TRP A 89 9.55 7.25 -4.75
N GLU A 90 10.65 6.63 -4.33
CA GLU A 90 11.74 6.23 -5.21
C GLU A 90 11.68 4.75 -5.56
N ARG A 91 10.92 3.96 -4.77
CA ARG A 91 10.79 2.52 -4.97
C ARG A 91 9.47 2.04 -4.42
N VAL A 92 8.86 1.09 -5.11
CA VAL A 92 7.67 0.38 -4.65
C VAL A 92 7.83 -1.10 -4.97
N VAL A 93 7.42 -1.96 -4.03
CA VAL A 93 7.41 -3.41 -4.20
C VAL A 93 6.03 -3.93 -3.81
N ILE A 94 5.49 -4.81 -4.62
CA ILE A 94 4.16 -5.40 -4.41
C ILE A 94 4.31 -6.91 -4.30
N TYR A 95 3.68 -7.49 -3.27
CA TYR A 95 3.52 -8.93 -3.13
C TYR A 95 2.03 -9.25 -3.17
N ASP A 96 1.61 -9.96 -4.21
CA ASP A 96 0.24 -10.45 -4.35
C ASP A 96 0.23 -11.94 -4.05
N SER A 97 -0.70 -12.36 -3.20
CA SER A 97 -0.84 -13.78 -2.89
C SER A 97 -2.32 -14.17 -2.81
N GLU A 98 -2.59 -15.41 -3.10
CA GLU A 98 -3.92 -16.00 -2.96
C GLU A 98 -3.89 -17.09 -1.92
N SER A 99 -5.02 -17.30 -1.23
CA SER A 99 -5.13 -18.37 -0.26
C SER A 99 -4.90 -19.72 -0.92
N LEU A 100 -4.24 -20.61 -0.19
CA LEU A 100 -4.15 -22.01 -0.64
C LEU A 100 -5.55 -22.64 -0.62
N SER A 101 -5.82 -23.45 -1.63
CA SER A 101 -7.03 -24.28 -1.66
C SER A 101 -6.83 -25.44 -0.69
N LEU A 102 -7.75 -25.59 0.26
CA LEU A 102 -7.71 -26.66 1.26
C LEU A 102 -8.80 -27.70 1.00
#